data_27b33d78c6092c11f77788ecc739bb65
#
_entry.id   27b33d78c6092c11f77788ecc739bb65
#
_cell.length_a   1.000
_cell.length_b   1.000
_cell.length_c   1.000
_cell.angle_alpha   90.00
_cell.angle_beta   90.00
_cell.angle_gamma   90.00
#
_symmetry.space_group_name_H-M   'P 1'
#
loop_
_entity.id
_entity.type
_entity.pdbx_description
1 polymer ?
#
loop_
_entity_poly.entity_id
_entity_poly.type
_entity_poly.pdbx_seq_one_letter_code
_entity_poly.pdbx_strand_id
1 'polypeptide(L)'
;VPITQSSDLVFVSGQIPLIDGNLPEKYKGKVSSQVSMNESQIASKQCTINALAHLNAYLGNLERISRFIKVTGYVNSDPSFKDHPKVINGASDFLLEIFGEKGRHARVAVGVNSLPLDSVVELDFVCAVH
;
A
#
# COMPACT_ATOMS: atom_id res chain seq x y z
N VAL A 1 -9.53 11.55 7.25
CA VAL A 1 -10.08 11.36 5.89
C VAL A 1 -9.16 10.46 5.08
N PRO A 2 -9.69 9.63 4.18
CA PRO A 2 -8.85 8.76 3.36
C PRO A 2 -8.10 9.48 2.25
N ILE A 3 -8.61 10.62 1.78
CA ILE A 3 -8.05 11.36 0.64
C ILE A 3 -8.00 12.86 0.97
N THR A 4 -6.87 13.50 0.64
CA THR A 4 -6.81 14.95 0.52
C THR A 4 -6.15 15.32 -0.80
N GLN A 5 -6.37 16.53 -1.27
CA GLN A 5 -5.83 16.99 -2.55
C GLN A 5 -5.29 18.40 -2.42
N SER A 6 -4.15 18.64 -3.05
CA SER A 6 -3.58 19.98 -3.22
C SER A 6 -3.17 20.11 -4.68
N SER A 7 -3.82 21.06 -5.40
CA SER A 7 -3.63 21.21 -6.84
C SER A 7 -3.91 19.89 -7.55
N ASP A 8 -2.97 19.36 -8.33
CA ASP A 8 -3.10 18.10 -9.05
C ASP A 8 -2.52 16.90 -8.30
N LEU A 9 -2.11 17.07 -7.03
CA LEU A 9 -1.60 15.99 -6.20
C LEU A 9 -2.65 15.49 -5.23
N VAL A 10 -2.88 14.20 -5.25
CA VAL A 10 -3.84 13.51 -4.37
C VAL A 10 -3.08 12.59 -3.43
N PHE A 11 -3.37 12.71 -2.15
CA PHE A 11 -2.71 11.97 -1.07
C PHE A 11 -3.70 10.96 -0.50
N VAL A 12 -3.31 9.70 -0.47
CA VAL A 12 -4.10 8.64 0.15
C VAL A 12 -3.50 8.31 1.50
N SER A 13 -4.32 8.41 2.55
CA SER A 13 -3.93 8.06 3.91
C SER A 13 -3.46 6.61 4.01
N GLY A 14 -2.69 6.30 5.05
CA GLY A 14 -2.19 4.95 5.28
C GLY A 14 -3.29 3.90 5.22
N GLN A 15 -3.07 2.87 4.41
CA GLN A 15 -3.98 1.75 4.21
C GLN A 15 -3.40 0.49 4.83
N ILE A 16 -4.16 -0.20 5.66
CA ILE A 16 -3.87 -1.56 6.10
C ILE A 16 -4.78 -2.51 5.29
N PRO A 17 -4.46 -3.81 5.20
CA PRO A 17 -5.11 -4.69 4.24
C PRO A 17 -6.49 -5.19 4.70
N LEU A 18 -7.40 -4.27 5.01
CA LEU A 18 -8.75 -4.59 5.43
C LEU A 18 -9.53 -5.26 4.29
N ILE A 19 -10.35 -6.24 4.66
CA ILE A 19 -11.33 -6.86 3.77
C ILE A 19 -12.68 -6.77 4.47
N ASP A 20 -13.64 -6.13 3.83
CA ASP A 20 -14.97 -5.87 4.40
C ASP A 20 -14.89 -5.17 5.77
N GLY A 21 -13.95 -4.24 5.90
CA GLY A 21 -13.78 -3.44 7.11
C GLY A 21 -13.02 -4.12 8.23
N ASN A 22 -12.54 -5.34 8.05
CA ASN A 22 -11.82 -6.10 9.07
C ASN A 22 -10.44 -6.51 8.59
N LEU A 23 -9.48 -6.58 9.52
CA LEU A 23 -8.14 -7.10 9.20
C LEU A 23 -8.14 -8.61 9.37
N PRO A 24 -7.92 -9.38 8.29
CA PRO A 24 -7.82 -10.83 8.39
C PRO A 24 -6.69 -11.27 9.33
N GLU A 25 -6.93 -12.33 10.11
CA GLU A 25 -5.91 -12.86 11.03
C GLU A 25 -4.61 -13.24 10.33
N LYS A 26 -4.69 -13.72 9.08
CA LYS A 26 -3.51 -14.10 8.29
C LYS A 26 -2.58 -12.94 7.96
N TYR A 27 -3.04 -11.69 8.14
CA TYR A 27 -2.24 -10.49 7.91
C TYR A 27 -1.78 -9.83 9.20
N LYS A 28 -1.98 -10.47 10.36
CA LYS A 28 -1.56 -9.93 11.66
C LYS A 28 -0.24 -10.55 12.10
N GLY A 29 0.66 -9.68 12.52
CA GLY A 29 1.96 -10.08 13.07
C GLY A 29 3.13 -9.60 12.24
N LYS A 30 4.31 -10.05 12.62
CA LYS A 30 5.58 -9.67 11.98
C LYS A 30 5.87 -10.56 10.78
N VAL A 31 6.33 -9.94 9.71
CA VAL A 31 6.72 -10.67 8.51
C VAL A 31 7.86 -11.64 8.82
N SER A 32 7.79 -12.79 8.16
CA SER A 32 8.70 -13.92 8.27
C SER A 32 8.46 -14.77 9.51
N SER A 33 8.45 -14.19 10.71
CA SER A 33 8.25 -14.97 11.93
C SER A 33 6.80 -15.37 12.18
N GLN A 34 5.83 -14.52 11.81
CA GLN A 34 4.42 -14.76 12.07
C GLN A 34 3.56 -14.74 10.79
N VAL A 35 3.94 -13.93 9.81
CA VAL A 35 3.26 -13.83 8.51
C VAL A 35 4.28 -14.14 7.43
N SER A 36 3.98 -15.08 6.53
CA SER A 36 4.92 -15.45 5.47
C SER A 36 5.20 -14.28 4.52
N MET A 37 6.32 -14.35 3.81
CA MET A 37 6.65 -13.39 2.76
C MET A 37 5.52 -13.32 1.73
N ASN A 38 5.02 -14.48 1.28
CA ASN A 38 3.96 -14.54 0.29
C ASN A 38 2.68 -13.85 0.77
N GLU A 39 2.23 -14.15 1.99
CA GLU A 39 1.03 -13.49 2.57
C GLU A 39 1.26 -12.00 2.77
N SER A 40 2.48 -11.59 3.13
CA SER A 40 2.82 -10.18 3.30
C SER A 40 2.75 -9.41 1.97
N GLN A 41 3.17 -10.04 0.87
CA GLN A 41 3.04 -9.46 -0.47
C GLN A 41 1.58 -9.34 -0.88
N ILE A 42 0.77 -10.34 -0.60
CA ILE A 42 -0.68 -10.31 -0.87
C ILE A 42 -1.34 -9.21 -0.03
N ALA A 43 -0.92 -9.03 1.22
CA ALA A 43 -1.39 -7.96 2.08
C ALA A 43 -1.04 -6.58 1.50
N SER A 44 0.18 -6.38 0.99
CA SER A 44 0.58 -5.16 0.29
C SER A 44 -0.32 -4.86 -0.91
N LYS A 45 -0.63 -5.87 -1.69
CA LYS A 45 -1.55 -5.75 -2.82
C LYS A 45 -2.94 -5.33 -2.33
N GLN A 46 -3.43 -5.92 -1.25
CA GLN A 46 -4.74 -5.57 -0.69
C GLN A 46 -4.79 -4.11 -0.23
N CYS A 47 -3.72 -3.59 0.39
CA CYS A 47 -3.62 -2.18 0.74
C CYS A 47 -3.78 -1.30 -0.51
N THR A 48 -3.16 -1.70 -1.60
CA THR A 48 -3.24 -0.98 -2.88
C THR A 48 -4.65 -1.03 -3.46
N ILE A 49 -5.30 -2.18 -3.40
CA ILE A 49 -6.71 -2.32 -3.82
C ILE A 49 -7.60 -1.36 -3.02
N ASN A 50 -7.39 -1.26 -1.71
CA ASN A 50 -8.14 -0.36 -0.85
C ASN A 50 -7.88 1.10 -1.21
N ALA A 51 -6.63 1.46 -1.49
CA ALA A 51 -6.28 2.81 -1.94
C ALA A 51 -6.98 3.15 -3.26
N LEU A 52 -6.98 2.22 -4.21
CA LEU A 52 -7.65 2.41 -5.50
C LEU A 52 -9.16 2.56 -5.34
N ALA A 53 -9.77 1.84 -4.41
CA ALA A 53 -11.19 1.99 -4.11
C ALA A 53 -11.52 3.40 -3.60
N HIS A 54 -10.69 3.93 -2.68
CA HIS A 54 -10.85 5.30 -2.20
C HIS A 54 -10.64 6.33 -3.33
N LEU A 55 -9.63 6.11 -4.17
CA LEU A 55 -9.35 7.00 -5.31
C LEU A 55 -10.51 6.98 -6.31
N ASN A 56 -11.06 5.81 -6.61
CA ASN A 56 -12.19 5.69 -7.52
C ASN A 56 -13.42 6.43 -6.98
N ALA A 57 -13.71 6.28 -5.69
CA ALA A 57 -14.83 6.98 -5.07
C ALA A 57 -14.62 8.50 -5.08
N TYR A 58 -13.40 8.95 -4.82
CA TYR A 58 -13.08 10.38 -4.76
C TYR A 58 -13.07 11.02 -6.15
N LEU A 59 -12.43 10.37 -7.13
CA LEU A 59 -12.26 10.92 -8.48
C LEU A 59 -13.46 10.63 -9.40
N GLY A 60 -14.24 9.60 -9.10
CA GLY A 60 -15.32 9.12 -9.96
C GLY A 60 -14.84 8.16 -11.03
N ASN A 61 -13.58 8.21 -11.43
CA ASN A 61 -13.00 7.36 -12.45
C ASN A 61 -11.48 7.29 -12.25
N LEU A 62 -10.92 6.09 -12.23
CA LEU A 62 -9.47 5.89 -12.08
C LEU A 62 -8.68 6.38 -13.29
N GLU A 63 -9.30 6.57 -14.46
CA GLU A 63 -8.63 7.15 -15.63
C GLU A 63 -8.19 8.60 -15.39
N ARG A 64 -8.70 9.25 -14.37
CA ARG A 64 -8.25 10.59 -13.96
C ARG A 64 -6.88 10.57 -13.30
N ILE A 65 -6.32 9.42 -12.99
CA ILE A 65 -4.97 9.32 -12.47
C ILE A 65 -4.00 9.49 -13.63
N SER A 66 -3.18 10.55 -13.58
CA SER A 66 -2.14 10.80 -14.57
C SER A 66 -0.95 9.87 -14.35
N ARG A 67 -0.54 9.71 -13.08
CA ARG A 67 0.48 8.75 -12.68
C ARG A 67 0.57 8.63 -11.17
N PHE A 68 1.12 7.53 -10.68
CA PHE A 68 1.54 7.40 -9.30
C PHE A 68 2.89 8.08 -9.12
N ILE A 69 3.02 8.86 -8.05
CA ILE A 69 4.21 9.65 -7.76
C ILE A 69 5.07 8.96 -6.72
N LYS A 70 4.46 8.54 -5.60
CA LYS A 70 5.20 7.94 -4.49
C LYS A 70 4.36 6.92 -3.75
N VAL A 71 5.00 5.83 -3.36
CA VAL A 71 4.46 4.82 -2.46
C VAL A 71 5.40 4.69 -1.28
N THR A 72 4.88 4.79 -0.07
CA THR A 72 5.63 4.50 1.15
C THR A 72 5.04 3.26 1.79
N GLY A 73 5.89 2.26 2.00
CA GLY A 73 5.50 1.00 2.63
C GLY A 73 6.16 0.83 3.99
N TYR A 74 5.35 0.51 5.00
CA TYR A 74 5.77 0.25 6.36
C TYR A 74 5.55 -1.23 6.64
N VAL A 75 6.60 -1.94 7.04
CA VAL A 75 6.56 -3.39 7.26
C VAL A 75 6.76 -3.66 8.73
N ASN A 76 5.78 -4.32 9.35
CA ASN A 76 5.88 -4.79 10.73
C ASN A 76 6.86 -5.96 10.76
N SER A 77 8.07 -5.73 11.30
CA SER A 77 9.16 -6.68 11.17
C SER A 77 10.10 -6.64 12.38
N ASP A 78 10.80 -7.75 12.59
CA ASP A 78 11.89 -7.80 13.57
C ASP A 78 13.09 -7.00 13.07
N PRO A 79 13.97 -6.52 13.99
CA PRO A 79 15.15 -5.75 13.58
C PRO A 79 16.10 -6.48 12.64
N SER A 80 16.09 -7.82 12.65
CA SER A 80 16.93 -8.64 11.77
C SER A 80 16.40 -8.79 10.35
N PHE A 81 15.12 -8.48 10.13
CA PHE A 81 14.52 -8.58 8.80
C PHE A 81 15.09 -7.49 7.87
N LYS A 82 15.45 -7.85 6.64
CA LYS A 82 16.12 -6.95 5.70
C LYS A 82 15.40 -6.84 4.34
N ASP A 83 14.36 -7.62 4.12
CA ASP A 83 13.71 -7.75 2.81
C ASP A 83 12.42 -6.93 2.68
N HIS A 84 12.36 -5.76 3.33
CA HIS A 84 11.19 -4.86 3.26
C HIS A 84 10.76 -4.56 1.83
N PRO A 85 11.67 -4.26 0.88
CA PRO A 85 11.28 -4.00 -0.51
C PRO A 85 10.52 -5.16 -1.14
N LYS A 86 10.88 -6.40 -0.82
CA LYS A 86 10.19 -7.58 -1.38
C LYS A 86 8.73 -7.64 -0.95
N VAL A 87 8.44 -7.25 0.29
CA VAL A 87 7.06 -7.19 0.78
C VAL A 87 6.27 -6.17 -0.03
N ILE A 88 6.83 -4.98 -0.23
CA ILE A 88 6.15 -3.88 -0.90
C ILE A 88 6.05 -4.11 -2.42
N ASN A 89 6.84 -5.03 -2.97
CA ASN A 89 6.69 -5.43 -4.37
C ASN A 89 5.26 -5.91 -4.69
N GLY A 90 4.55 -6.46 -3.71
CA GLY A 90 3.15 -6.83 -3.89
C GLY A 90 2.28 -5.65 -4.32
N ALA A 91 2.57 -4.45 -3.83
CA ALA A 91 1.90 -3.23 -4.23
C ALA A 91 2.45 -2.68 -5.55
N SER A 92 3.78 -2.56 -5.65
CA SER A 92 4.42 -1.94 -6.82
C SER A 92 4.17 -2.72 -8.10
N ASP A 93 4.28 -4.05 -8.05
CA ASP A 93 4.03 -4.89 -9.22
C ASP A 93 2.57 -4.79 -9.66
N PHE A 94 1.65 -4.71 -8.72
CA PHE A 94 0.23 -4.57 -9.01
C PHE A 94 -0.07 -3.23 -9.69
N LEU A 95 0.53 -2.13 -9.22
CA LEU A 95 0.36 -0.82 -9.87
C LEU A 95 0.90 -0.81 -11.30
N LEU A 96 2.05 -1.46 -11.54
CA LEU A 96 2.61 -1.58 -12.89
C LEU A 96 1.72 -2.43 -13.79
N GLU A 97 1.15 -3.51 -13.26
CA GLU A 97 0.24 -4.38 -14.01
C GLU A 97 -1.00 -3.63 -14.48
N ILE A 98 -1.60 -2.81 -13.61
CA ILE A 98 -2.85 -2.09 -13.92
C ILE A 98 -2.60 -0.83 -14.75
N PHE A 99 -1.59 -0.04 -14.39
CA PHE A 99 -1.39 1.30 -14.95
C PHE A 99 -0.22 1.41 -15.93
N GLY A 100 0.62 0.36 -16.07
CA GLY A 100 1.79 0.44 -16.94
C GLY A 100 2.74 1.55 -16.49
N GLU A 101 3.21 2.37 -17.40
CA GLU A 101 4.13 3.49 -17.11
C GLU A 101 3.58 4.47 -16.07
N LYS A 102 2.27 4.69 -16.07
CA LYS A 102 1.62 5.56 -15.07
C LYS A 102 1.71 4.99 -13.65
N GLY A 103 1.93 3.70 -13.51
CA GLY A 103 2.12 3.04 -12.23
C GLY A 103 3.53 3.15 -11.66
N ARG A 104 4.50 3.62 -12.43
CA ARG A 104 5.87 3.79 -11.96
C ARG A 104 5.96 4.95 -10.97
N HIS A 105 6.57 4.69 -9.84
CA HIS A 105 6.56 5.60 -8.69
C HIS A 105 7.89 5.57 -7.97
N ALA A 106 8.22 6.66 -7.26
CA ALA A 106 9.28 6.66 -6.26
C ALA A 106 8.80 5.86 -5.05
N ARG A 107 9.71 5.20 -4.33
CA ARG A 107 9.31 4.29 -3.26
C ARG A 107 10.28 4.32 -2.07
N VAL A 108 9.71 4.20 -0.87
CA VAL A 108 10.44 3.87 0.36
C VAL A 108 9.76 2.64 0.97
N ALA A 109 10.57 1.69 1.43
CA ALA A 109 10.09 0.52 2.17
C ALA A 109 10.95 0.38 3.43
N VAL A 110 10.32 0.48 4.60
CA VAL A 110 11.02 0.48 5.89
C VAL A 110 10.33 -0.45 6.88
N GLY A 111 11.10 -0.91 7.86
CA GLY A 111 10.57 -1.69 8.97
C GLY A 111 10.12 -0.81 10.12
N VAL A 112 9.07 -1.24 10.81
CA VAL A 112 8.54 -0.58 12.00
C VAL A 112 8.30 -1.61 13.10
N ASN A 113 8.26 -1.15 14.35
CA ASN A 113 8.06 -2.03 15.51
C ASN A 113 6.64 -2.59 15.58
N SER A 114 5.66 -1.82 15.15
CA SER A 114 4.26 -2.20 15.22
C SER A 114 3.44 -1.36 14.25
N LEU A 115 2.27 -1.87 13.91
CA LEU A 115 1.31 -1.19 13.05
C LEU A 115 -0.09 -1.30 13.67
N PRO A 116 -1.04 -0.46 13.26
CA PRO A 116 -2.41 -0.55 13.75
C PRO A 116 -2.98 -1.96 13.60
N LEU A 117 -3.69 -2.43 14.61
CA LEU A 117 -4.32 -3.76 14.68
C LEU A 117 -3.33 -4.92 14.48
N ASP A 118 -2.04 -4.67 14.73
CA ASP A 118 -0.97 -5.63 14.50
C ASP A 118 -0.82 -6.04 13.02
N SER A 119 -1.20 -5.14 12.11
CA SER A 119 -1.06 -5.41 10.67
C SER A 119 0.39 -5.67 10.28
N VAL A 120 0.59 -6.57 9.33
CA VAL A 120 1.93 -6.88 8.81
C VAL A 120 2.48 -5.75 7.95
N VAL A 121 1.62 -4.94 7.35
CA VAL A 121 2.03 -3.90 6.41
C VAL A 121 1.04 -2.74 6.42
N GLU A 122 1.55 -1.57 6.11
CA GLU A 122 0.73 -0.37 5.86
C GLU A 122 1.37 0.42 4.73
N LEU A 123 0.57 0.96 3.82
CA LEU A 123 1.07 1.76 2.70
C LEU A 123 0.29 3.06 2.57
N ASP A 124 1.00 4.14 2.21
CA ASP A 124 0.36 5.38 1.76
C ASP A 124 0.82 5.71 0.33
N PHE A 125 0.05 6.55 -0.35
CA PHE A 125 0.22 6.78 -1.77
C PHE A 125 0.05 8.26 -2.11
N VAL A 126 0.81 8.71 -3.09
CA VAL A 126 0.63 10.02 -3.72
C VAL A 126 0.49 9.80 -5.22
N CYS A 127 -0.54 10.37 -5.83
CA CYS A 127 -0.70 10.33 -7.29
C CYS A 127 -1.01 11.72 -7.83
N ALA A 128 -0.71 11.93 -9.11
CA ALA A 128 -1.09 13.11 -9.85
C ALA A 128 -2.36 12.81 -10.64
N VAL A 129 -3.24 13.80 -10.77
CA VAL A 129 -4.54 13.66 -11.44
C VAL A 129 -4.76 14.77 -12.46
N HIS A 130 -5.70 14.53 -13.34
CA HIS A 130 -6.11 15.54 -14.34
C HIS A 130 -7.62 15.65 -14.45
#